data_a782a6e05f11caff58d2200695f905a5
#
_entry.id   a782a6e05f11caff58d2200695f905a5
#
_cell.length_a   1.000
_cell.length_b   1.000
_cell.length_c   1.000
_cell.angle_alpha   90.00
_cell.angle_beta   90.00
_cell.angle_gamma   90.00
#
_symmetry.space_group_name_H-M   'P 1'
#
loop_
_entity.id
_entity.type
_entity.pdbx_description
1 polymer ?
#
loop_
_entity_poly.entity_id
_entity_poly.type
_entity_poly.pdbx_seq_one_letter_code
_entity_poly.pdbx_strand_id
1 'polypeptide(L)'
;MKSSVILILVATLSAVGPSIALAQATDVNKKDSTGMDMKGMDMKSMDMKDMGMNKTDAATTHKGVGVVKDINATDGMVTLVHEPIKSLNWPAMTMGFKVKDKSVIGKIKPGDKVEFTLVQVGKEYLIAGMK
;
A
#
# COMPACT_ATOMS: atom_id res chain seq x y z
N MET A 1 -35.54 20.20 22.45
CA MET A 1 -36.66 19.26 22.50
C MET A 1 -36.95 18.77 21.09
N LYS A 2 -36.59 17.57 20.79
CA LYS A 2 -37.30 16.54 20.02
C LYS A 2 -36.30 15.51 19.60
N SER A 3 -36.22 14.52 20.46
CA SER A 3 -35.58 13.23 20.22
C SER A 3 -36.33 12.50 19.11
N SER A 4 -35.66 11.97 18.14
CA SER A 4 -36.18 10.92 17.29
C SER A 4 -35.20 9.74 17.34
N VAL A 5 -35.54 8.85 18.24
CA VAL A 5 -35.00 7.50 18.31
C VAL A 5 -35.67 6.70 17.20
N ILE A 6 -34.94 6.28 16.19
CA ILE A 6 -35.39 5.27 15.27
C ILE A 6 -34.60 4.00 15.55
N LEU A 7 -35.30 3.14 16.28
CA LEU A 7 -34.92 1.77 16.52
C LEU A 7 -35.32 0.96 15.28
N ILE A 8 -34.38 0.50 14.50
CA ILE A 8 -34.63 -0.50 13.48
C ILE A 8 -33.92 -1.79 13.88
N LEU A 9 -34.74 -2.64 14.39
CA LEU A 9 -34.50 -4.04 14.64
C LEU A 9 -34.75 -4.78 13.32
N VAL A 10 -33.74 -5.41 12.74
CA VAL A 10 -33.95 -6.43 11.74
C VAL A 10 -33.08 -7.62 12.05
N ALA A 11 -33.81 -8.66 12.34
CA ALA A 11 -33.35 -9.97 12.67
C ALA A 11 -32.86 -10.76 11.43
N THR A 12 -31.85 -11.56 11.69
CA THR A 12 -31.59 -12.93 11.22
C THR A 12 -31.88 -13.33 9.77
N LEU A 13 -30.90 -13.92 9.12
CA LEU A 13 -31.07 -15.27 8.63
C LEU A 13 -29.74 -15.95 8.34
N SER A 14 -29.58 -17.06 9.00
CA SER A 14 -28.56 -18.07 8.83
C SER A 14 -28.63 -18.70 7.43
N ALA A 15 -27.47 -18.96 6.84
CA ALA A 15 -27.34 -20.05 5.88
C ALA A 15 -25.96 -20.68 6.02
N VAL A 16 -26.00 -21.82 6.65
CA VAL A 16 -24.96 -22.85 6.70
C VAL A 16 -24.84 -23.48 5.32
N GLY A 17 -23.63 -23.56 4.81
CA GLY A 17 -23.33 -24.41 3.67
C GLY A 17 -21.87 -24.87 3.72
N PRO A 18 -21.59 -26.12 4.05
CA PRO A 18 -20.26 -26.68 3.91
C PRO A 18 -20.07 -27.22 2.49
N SER A 19 -19.06 -26.76 1.81
CA SER A 19 -18.55 -27.47 0.64
C SER A 19 -17.09 -27.77 0.83
N ILE A 20 -16.86 -28.98 1.19
CA ILE A 20 -15.63 -29.72 1.12
C ILE A 20 -15.34 -29.96 -0.37
N ALA A 21 -14.25 -29.47 -0.86
CA ALA A 21 -13.65 -29.99 -2.07
C ALA A 21 -12.18 -30.31 -1.82
N LEU A 22 -11.99 -31.55 -1.60
CA LEU A 22 -10.76 -32.31 -1.65
C LEU A 22 -10.35 -32.48 -3.11
N ALA A 23 -9.17 -32.07 -3.48
CA ALA A 23 -8.43 -32.60 -4.62
C ALA A 23 -6.99 -32.17 -4.45
N GLN A 24 -6.20 -33.06 -4.01
CA GLN A 24 -5.33 -34.01 -4.70
C GLN A 24 -4.06 -33.38 -5.24
N ALA A 25 -3.02 -33.73 -4.50
CA ALA A 25 -1.64 -33.74 -4.93
C ALA A 25 -1.45 -34.67 -6.14
N THR A 26 -0.69 -34.23 -7.11
CA THR A 26 0.13 -35.02 -7.97
C THR A 26 1.40 -34.21 -8.18
N ASP A 27 2.45 -34.51 -7.54
CA ASP A 27 3.45 -35.52 -7.73
C ASP A 27 4.12 -35.48 -9.12
N VAL A 28 5.43 -35.28 -9.03
CA VAL A 28 6.49 -35.79 -9.91
C VAL A 28 6.70 -35.08 -11.26
N ASN A 29 7.81 -34.38 -11.39
CA ASN A 29 8.91 -34.98 -12.11
C ASN A 29 10.26 -34.27 -11.91
N LYS A 30 11.14 -35.00 -11.31
CA LYS A 30 12.57 -34.91 -11.34
C LYS A 30 13.06 -35.24 -12.76
N LYS A 31 13.85 -34.37 -13.35
CA LYS A 31 14.98 -34.72 -14.21
C LYS A 31 15.62 -33.47 -14.76
N ASP A 32 16.79 -33.29 -14.36
CA ASP A 32 18.09 -33.58 -15.01
C ASP A 32 18.71 -32.36 -15.68
N SER A 33 19.70 -31.92 -14.95
CA SER A 33 21.00 -31.49 -15.42
C SER A 33 21.18 -31.26 -16.93
N THR A 34 21.50 -30.05 -17.29
CA THR A 34 22.62 -29.85 -18.19
C THR A 34 23.29 -28.53 -17.89
N GLY A 35 24.54 -28.61 -17.50
CA GLY A 35 25.39 -27.46 -17.29
C GLY A 35 25.50 -26.64 -18.56
N MET A 36 25.21 -25.35 -18.42
CA MET A 36 25.72 -24.38 -19.36
C MET A 36 26.68 -23.48 -18.62
N ASP A 37 27.93 -23.83 -18.84
CA ASP A 37 29.10 -23.02 -18.63
C ASP A 37 28.93 -21.68 -19.38
N MET A 38 28.54 -20.65 -18.68
CA MET A 38 28.62 -19.29 -19.19
C MET A 38 29.82 -18.60 -18.59
N LYS A 39 30.95 -19.02 -19.10
CA LYS A 39 32.22 -18.32 -19.00
C LYS A 39 32.14 -17.05 -19.81
N GLY A 40 32.26 -15.92 -19.12
CA GLY A 40 32.61 -14.64 -19.72
C GLY A 40 31.47 -13.71 -20.08
N MET A 41 30.99 -13.01 -19.12
CA MET A 41 30.54 -11.62 -19.34
C MET A 41 31.27 -10.72 -18.38
N ASP A 42 32.29 -10.08 -18.93
CA ASP A 42 32.95 -8.91 -18.38
C ASP A 42 31.88 -7.84 -18.11
N MET A 43 31.46 -7.68 -16.87
CA MET A 43 30.74 -6.48 -16.43
C MET A 43 31.76 -5.43 -16.07
N LYS A 44 32.34 -4.84 -17.11
CA LYS A 44 33.19 -3.68 -17.04
C LYS A 44 32.31 -2.49 -16.70
N SER A 45 32.48 -2.03 -15.47
CA SER A 45 32.23 -0.67 -14.97
C SER A 45 30.98 0.05 -15.52
N MET A 46 29.87 -0.09 -14.84
CA MET A 46 28.95 1.04 -14.74
C MET A 46 29.35 1.87 -13.53
N ASP A 47 29.99 2.96 -13.85
CA ASP A 47 30.32 4.05 -12.96
C ASP A 47 29.03 4.60 -12.33
N MET A 48 28.67 4.11 -11.17
CA MET A 48 27.63 4.69 -10.34
C MET A 48 28.24 5.77 -9.45
N LYS A 49 28.76 6.79 -10.09
CA LYS A 49 29.19 8.00 -9.44
C LYS A 49 28.14 9.06 -9.69
N ASP A 50 27.30 9.20 -8.77
CA ASP A 50 26.48 10.36 -8.41
C ASP A 50 25.04 9.96 -8.01
N MET A 51 24.93 9.27 -6.88
CA MET A 51 23.75 9.38 -6.06
C MET A 51 24.23 9.66 -4.65
N GLY A 52 24.17 10.94 -4.30
CA GLY A 52 24.32 11.36 -2.92
C GLY A 52 23.38 10.60 -2.02
N MET A 53 23.83 9.46 -1.56
CA MET A 53 23.15 8.68 -0.54
C MET A 53 23.29 9.41 0.78
N ASN A 54 22.32 10.24 1.07
CA ASN A 54 22.05 10.56 2.45
C ASN A 54 21.48 9.28 3.10
N LYS A 55 22.36 8.58 3.78
CA LYS A 55 22.13 7.31 4.45
C LYS A 55 21.35 7.57 5.74
N THR A 56 20.06 7.79 5.61
CA THR A 56 19.13 7.74 6.72
C THR A 56 18.14 6.62 6.42
N ASP A 57 18.29 5.54 7.18
CA ASP A 57 17.41 4.39 7.28
C ASP A 57 16.60 4.10 6.00
N ALA A 58 16.90 2.99 5.37
CA ALA A 58 16.22 2.53 4.16
C ALA A 58 14.75 2.19 4.47
N ALA A 59 13.97 3.21 4.80
CA ALA A 59 12.53 3.12 4.86
C ALA A 59 12.03 2.82 3.46
N THR A 60 11.47 1.65 3.26
CA THR A 60 10.90 1.26 1.98
C THR A 60 9.86 2.29 1.57
N THR A 61 10.09 2.92 0.43
CA THR A 61 9.28 4.02 -0.06
C THR A 61 8.35 3.52 -1.17
N HIS A 62 7.07 3.80 -1.06
CA HIS A 62 6.06 3.44 -2.05
C HIS A 62 5.37 4.68 -2.57
N LYS A 63 5.15 4.75 -3.87
CA LYS A 63 4.41 5.84 -4.50
C LYS A 63 2.99 5.41 -4.82
N GLY A 64 2.03 6.30 -4.60
CA GLY A 64 0.64 6.10 -4.91
C GLY A 64 -0.01 7.37 -5.44
N VAL A 65 -1.17 7.21 -6.04
CA VAL A 65 -2.04 8.29 -6.51
C VAL A 65 -3.40 8.10 -5.88
N GLY A 66 -4.03 9.17 -5.51
CA GLY A 66 -5.36 9.12 -4.91
C GLY A 66 -6.05 10.46 -4.89
N VAL A 67 -7.29 10.44 -4.43
CA VAL A 67 -8.11 11.64 -4.21
C VAL A 67 -8.30 11.84 -2.72
N VAL A 68 -8.08 13.06 -2.26
CA VAL A 68 -8.30 13.43 -0.87
C VAL A 68 -9.80 13.41 -0.57
N LYS A 69 -10.22 12.58 0.37
CA LYS A 69 -11.61 12.49 0.80
C LYS A 69 -11.89 13.34 2.03
N ASP A 70 -10.98 13.31 2.98
CA ASP A 70 -11.11 14.02 4.24
C ASP A 70 -9.75 14.37 4.82
N ILE A 71 -9.71 15.43 5.62
CA ILE A 71 -8.49 15.94 6.25
C ILE A 71 -8.75 16.23 7.72
N ASN A 72 -8.02 15.54 8.59
CA ASN A 72 -7.98 15.86 10.01
C ASN A 72 -6.62 16.49 10.35
N ALA A 73 -6.59 17.82 10.33
CA ALA A 73 -5.38 18.57 10.60
C ALA A 73 -4.91 18.46 12.06
N THR A 74 -5.84 18.26 12.99
CA THR A 74 -5.54 18.11 14.42
C THR A 74 -4.72 16.86 14.68
N ASP A 75 -5.13 15.73 14.13
CA ASP A 75 -4.45 14.45 14.27
C ASP A 75 -3.33 14.27 13.26
N GLY A 76 -3.25 15.14 12.25
CA GLY A 76 -2.29 14.98 11.17
C GLY A 76 -2.61 13.80 10.26
N MET A 77 -3.89 13.52 10.06
CA MET A 77 -4.37 12.42 9.23
C MET A 77 -5.06 12.93 7.97
N VAL A 78 -4.84 12.21 6.89
CA VAL A 78 -5.52 12.44 5.62
C VAL A 78 -6.15 11.13 5.17
N THR A 79 -7.44 11.18 4.84
CA THR A 79 -8.16 10.06 4.25
C THR A 79 -8.11 10.17 2.73
N LEU A 80 -7.56 9.16 2.09
CA LEU A 80 -7.41 9.09 0.65
C LEU A 80 -8.22 7.94 0.07
N VAL A 81 -8.83 8.19 -1.08
CA VAL A 81 -9.29 7.14 -2.00
C VAL A 81 -8.15 6.90 -2.98
N HIS A 82 -7.33 5.90 -2.74
CA HIS A 82 -6.15 5.67 -3.56
C HIS A 82 -6.38 4.61 -4.64
N GLU A 83 -5.67 4.77 -5.74
CA GLU A 83 -5.57 3.78 -6.79
C GLU A 83 -4.73 2.57 -6.33
N PRO A 84 -4.75 1.44 -7.05
CA PRO A 84 -3.96 0.28 -6.67
C PRO A 84 -2.48 0.60 -6.53
N ILE A 85 -1.88 0.25 -5.41
CA ILE A 85 -0.45 0.42 -5.15
C ILE A 85 0.24 -0.92 -5.38
N LYS A 86 0.78 -1.12 -6.56
CA LYS A 86 1.39 -2.40 -6.99
C LYS A 86 2.53 -2.85 -6.08
N SER A 87 3.34 -1.92 -5.60
CA SER A 87 4.47 -2.21 -4.71
C SER A 87 4.07 -2.74 -3.33
N LEU A 88 2.81 -2.58 -2.94
CA LEU A 88 2.23 -3.09 -1.70
C LEU A 88 1.20 -4.19 -1.94
N ASN A 89 0.90 -4.54 -3.20
CA ASN A 89 -0.21 -5.40 -3.58
C ASN A 89 -1.56 -4.93 -3.00
N TRP A 90 -1.72 -3.61 -2.86
CA TRP A 90 -2.97 -3.04 -2.36
C TRP A 90 -3.90 -2.70 -3.52
N PRO A 91 -5.16 -3.13 -3.44
CA PRO A 91 -6.19 -2.72 -4.39
C PRO A 91 -6.57 -1.25 -4.16
N ALA A 92 -7.35 -0.68 -5.07
CA ALA A 92 -7.96 0.62 -4.85
C ALA A 92 -8.88 0.56 -3.63
N MET A 93 -8.65 1.45 -2.66
CA MET A 93 -9.45 1.51 -1.44
C MET A 93 -9.42 2.91 -0.81
N THR A 94 -10.26 3.09 0.20
CA THR A 94 -10.26 4.31 1.02
C THR A 94 -9.64 3.99 2.36
N MET A 95 -8.58 4.71 2.72
CA MET A 95 -7.99 4.59 4.06
C MET A 95 -7.36 5.89 4.53
N GLY A 96 -7.19 5.98 5.85
CA GLY A 96 -6.54 7.10 6.50
C GLY A 96 -5.04 6.86 6.67
N PHE A 97 -4.25 7.88 6.40
CA PHE A 97 -2.80 7.88 6.60
C PHE A 97 -2.39 9.02 7.51
N LYS A 98 -1.45 8.75 8.40
CA LYS A 98 -0.76 9.80 9.12
C LYS A 98 0.23 10.50 8.19
N VAL A 99 0.32 11.81 8.28
CA VAL A 99 1.24 12.62 7.49
C VAL A 99 2.42 12.99 8.37
N LYS A 100 3.64 12.72 7.88
CA LYS A 100 4.88 13.03 8.60
C LYS A 100 5.07 14.54 8.76
N ASP A 101 4.73 15.29 7.72
CA ASP A 101 4.85 16.75 7.70
C ASP A 101 3.48 17.41 7.58
N LYS A 102 3.03 18.02 8.67
CA LYS A 102 1.74 18.72 8.71
C LYS A 102 1.65 19.91 7.76
N SER A 103 2.75 20.44 7.28
CA SER A 103 2.76 21.54 6.32
C SER A 103 2.13 21.14 4.97
N VAL A 104 2.18 19.87 4.64
CA VAL A 104 1.55 19.31 3.43
C VAL A 104 0.03 19.37 3.51
N ILE A 105 -0.51 19.19 4.72
CA ILE A 105 -1.96 19.19 4.96
C ILE A 105 -2.58 20.55 4.61
N GLY A 106 -1.88 21.64 4.89
CA GLY A 106 -2.34 22.99 4.57
C GLY A 106 -2.38 23.34 3.07
N LYS A 107 -1.78 22.51 2.25
CA LYS A 107 -1.68 22.72 0.79
C LYS A 107 -2.69 21.92 -0.03
N ILE A 108 -3.41 21.01 0.61
CA ILE A 108 -4.36 20.11 -0.04
C ILE A 108 -5.77 20.35 0.48
N LYS A 109 -6.75 19.97 -0.32
CA LYS A 109 -8.17 20.10 0.00
C LYS A 109 -8.91 18.80 -0.30
N PRO A 110 -10.03 18.53 0.37
CA PRO A 110 -10.92 17.45 -0.02
C PRO A 110 -11.33 17.59 -1.49
N GLY A 111 -11.20 16.52 -2.25
CA GLY A 111 -11.45 16.47 -3.68
C GLY A 111 -10.20 16.60 -4.56
N ASP A 112 -9.06 17.00 -4.02
CA ASP A 112 -7.83 17.11 -4.79
C ASP A 112 -7.27 15.73 -5.17
N LYS A 113 -6.83 15.60 -6.42
CA LYS A 113 -6.06 14.45 -6.87
C LYS A 113 -4.59 14.70 -6.54
N VAL A 114 -4.00 13.82 -5.77
CA VAL A 114 -2.63 13.96 -5.27
C VAL A 114 -1.78 12.74 -5.57
N GLU A 115 -0.52 12.97 -5.85
CA GLU A 115 0.50 11.94 -5.81
C GLU A 115 1.13 11.95 -4.42
N PHE A 116 1.21 10.82 -3.78
CA PHE A 116 1.76 10.71 -2.45
C PHE A 116 2.86 9.65 -2.37
N THR A 117 3.75 9.86 -1.44
CA THR A 117 4.83 8.94 -1.13
C THR A 117 4.62 8.38 0.27
N LEU A 118 4.50 7.07 0.37
CA LEU A 118 4.41 6.35 1.63
C LEU A 118 5.79 5.87 2.06
N VAL A 119 6.07 5.96 3.34
CA VAL A 119 7.19 5.30 4.00
C VAL A 119 6.66 4.33 5.04
N GLN A 120 7.22 3.16 5.08
CA GLN A 120 6.89 2.18 6.12
C GLN A 120 7.74 2.45 7.36
N VAL A 121 7.08 2.64 8.49
CA VAL A 121 7.71 2.78 9.80
C VAL A 121 7.17 1.69 10.70
N GLY A 122 7.95 0.64 10.88
CA GLY A 122 7.48 -0.54 11.60
C GLY A 122 6.32 -1.24 10.87
N LYS A 123 5.14 -1.22 11.48
CA LYS A 123 3.90 -1.79 10.90
C LYS A 123 2.96 -0.74 10.31
N GLU A 124 3.30 0.53 10.42
CA GLU A 124 2.46 1.64 9.93
C GLU A 124 3.03 2.24 8.65
N TYR A 125 2.15 2.80 7.83
CA TYR A 125 2.51 3.57 6.65
C TYR A 125 2.21 5.04 6.90
N LEU A 126 3.20 5.87 6.67
CA LEU A 126 3.12 7.32 6.84
C LEU A 126 3.30 7.99 5.47
N ILE A 127 2.57 9.06 5.24
CA ILE A 127 2.80 9.92 4.08
C ILE A 127 4.01 10.81 4.35
N ALA A 128 5.08 10.60 3.61
CA ALA A 128 6.31 11.40 3.69
C ALA A 128 6.24 12.66 2.82
N GLY A 129 5.43 12.65 1.77
CA GLY A 129 5.23 13.79 0.89
C GLY A 129 3.99 13.62 0.03
N MET A 130 3.41 14.74 -0.37
CA MET A 130 2.28 14.85 -1.31
C MET A 130 2.49 16.03 -2.25
N LYS A 131 2.00 15.91 -3.48
CA LYS A 131 1.99 16.99 -4.48
C LYS A 131 0.87 16.78 -5.49
#